data_3fbf8bee740f43dbe727f376794032c5
#
_entry.id   3fbf8bee740f43dbe727f376794032c5
#
_cell.length_a   1.000
_cell.length_b   1.000
_cell.length_c   1.000
_cell.angle_alpha   90.00
_cell.angle_beta   90.00
_cell.angle_gamma   90.00
#
_symmetry.space_group_name_H-M   'P 1'
#
loop_
_entity.id
_entity.type
_entity.pdbx_description
1 polymer ?
#
loop_
_entity_poly.entity_id
_entity_poly.type
_entity_poly.pdbx_seq_one_letter_code
_entity_poly.pdbx_strand_id
1 'polypeptide(L)' 'MRDDITYQVLVNDEGQYSLWPAHHEVPAGWRADGTTGTREECAAHVDEVWTDMRPRSLREAMS' A
#
# COMPACT_ATOMS: atom_id res chain seq x y z
N MET A 1 -3.94 2.76 22.21
CA MET A 1 -4.30 2.45 21.69
C MET A 1 -4.20 1.31 21.12
N ARG A 2 -4.66 0.68 20.68
CA ARG A 2 -4.52 -0.39 20.27
C ARG A 2 -4.63 -0.50 18.95
N ASP A 3 -3.98 -1.11 18.24
CA ASP A 3 -4.02 -1.29 16.94
C ASP A 3 -4.50 -2.61 16.67
N ASP A 4 -5.64 -2.94 17.13
CA ASP A 4 -6.25 -4.22 16.87
C ASP A 4 -6.83 -4.31 15.50
N ILE A 5 -6.85 -3.21 14.78
CA ILE A 5 -7.46 -3.19 13.46
C ILE A 5 -6.52 -3.76 12.44
N THR A 6 -7.03 -4.67 11.64
CA THR A 6 -6.26 -5.22 10.53
C THR A 6 -6.49 -4.34 9.30
N TYR A 7 -5.42 -4.03 8.62
CA TYR A 7 -5.48 -3.21 7.42
C TYR A 7 -5.17 -4.06 6.20
N GLN A 8 -5.56 -3.57 5.06
CA GLN A 8 -5.26 -4.24 3.80
C GLN A 8 -4.73 -3.20 2.83
N VAL A 9 -3.94 -3.65 1.89
CA VAL A 9 -3.38 -2.78 0.89
C VAL A 9 -4.26 -2.88 -0.35
N LEU A 10 -4.69 -1.73 -0.85
CA LEU A 10 -5.47 -1.65 -2.07
C LEU A 10 -4.64 -1.01 -3.17
N VAL A 11 -4.91 -1.42 -4.38
CA VAL A 11 -4.19 -0.87 -5.53
C VAL A 11 -5.23 -0.57 -6.61
N ASN A 12 -5.01 0.49 -7.35
CA ASN A 12 -5.92 0.82 -8.44
C ASN A 12 -5.22 0.58 -9.78
N ASP A 13 -5.92 0.90 -10.85
CA ASP A 13 -5.40 0.64 -12.19
C ASP A 13 -4.22 1.52 -12.53
N GLU A 14 -4.05 2.60 -11.80
CA GLU A 14 -2.95 3.51 -12.05
C GLU A 14 -1.71 3.14 -11.25
N GLY A 15 -1.77 2.05 -10.52
CA GLY A 15 -0.63 1.65 -9.73
C GLY A 15 -0.49 2.39 -8.42
N GLN A 16 -1.52 3.06 -7.99
CA GLN A 16 -1.49 3.76 -6.71
C GLN A 16 -1.92 2.83 -5.60
N TYR A 17 -1.34 3.01 -4.43
CA TYR A 17 -1.61 2.15 -3.30
C TYR A 17 -2.27 2.93 -2.17
N SER A 18 -3.07 2.24 -1.39
CA SER A 18 -3.74 2.86 -0.27
C SER A 18 -3.94 1.83 0.83
N LEU A 19 -4.05 2.29 2.06
CA LEU A 19 -4.29 1.42 3.19
C LEU A 19 -5.71 1.62 3.66
N TRP A 20 -6.43 0.52 3.82
CA TRP A 20 -7.81 0.57 4.26
C TRP A 20 -8.01 -0.47 5.34
N PRO A 21 -8.93 -0.24 6.26
CA PRO A 21 -9.26 -1.29 7.22
C PRO A 21 -9.76 -2.52 6.47
N ALA A 22 -9.32 -3.67 6.90
CA ALA A 22 -9.61 -4.90 6.16
C ALA A 22 -11.10 -5.21 6.12
N HIS A 23 -11.88 -4.71 7.09
CA HIS A 23 -13.29 -5.00 7.13
C HIS A 23 -14.10 -4.05 6.26
N HIS A 24 -13.46 -3.04 5.67
CA HIS A 24 -14.17 -2.14 4.78
C HIS A 24 -14.27 -2.76 3.41
N GLU A 25 -15.31 -2.39 2.69
CA GLU A 25 -15.44 -2.84 1.33
C GLU A 25 -14.46 -2.13 0.44
N VAL A 26 -13.98 -2.83 -0.56
CA VAL A 26 -13.05 -2.23 -1.51
C VAL A 26 -13.84 -1.27 -2.40
N PRO A 27 -13.41 0.00 -2.47
CA PRO A 27 -14.14 0.96 -3.31
C PRO A 27 -13.99 0.65 -4.79
N ALA A 28 -14.87 1.22 -5.58
CA ALA A 28 -14.84 1.01 -7.02
C ALA A 28 -13.52 1.53 -7.57
N GLY A 29 -12.95 0.79 -8.49
CA GLY A 29 -11.67 1.18 -9.08
C GLY A 29 -10.47 0.70 -8.31
N TRP A 30 -10.67 0.06 -7.17
CA TRP A 30 -9.58 -0.46 -6.36
C TRP A 30 -9.75 -1.95 -6.17
N ARG A 31 -8.68 -2.62 -5.85
CA ARG A 31 -8.73 -4.03 -5.57
C ARG A 31 -7.70 -4.34 -4.49
N ALA A 32 -7.92 -5.43 -3.80
CA ALA A 32 -7.00 -5.83 -2.73
C ALA A 32 -5.71 -6.35 -3.35
N ASP A 33 -4.60 -5.89 -2.79
CA ASP A 33 -3.29 -6.33 -3.26
C ASP A 33 -2.95 -7.72 -2.74
N GLY A 34 -3.64 -8.15 -1.70
CA GLY A 34 -3.34 -9.44 -1.10
C GLY A 34 -2.55 -9.33 0.19
N THR A 35 -2.15 -8.14 0.56
CA THR A 35 -1.36 -7.93 1.76
C THR A 35 -2.26 -7.40 2.87
N THR A 36 -2.23 -8.07 4.01
CA THR A 36 -3.01 -7.63 5.16
C THR A 36 -2.11 -7.69 6.37
N GLY A 37 -2.50 -6.97 7.41
CA GLY A 37 -1.74 -6.95 8.64
C GLY A 37 -1.95 -5.67 9.37
N THR A 38 -1.02 -5.32 10.24
CA THR A 38 -1.09 -4.06 10.94
C THR A 38 -0.84 -2.93 9.97
N ARG A 39 -1.16 -1.71 10.42
CA ARG A 39 -0.93 -0.57 9.58
C ARG A 39 0.54 -0.44 9.23
N GLU A 40 1.40 -0.72 10.20
CA GLU A 40 2.83 -0.64 9.93
C GLU A 40 3.28 -1.66 8.92
N GLU A 41 2.73 -2.86 9.00
CA GLU A 41 3.10 -3.90 8.05
C GLU A 41 2.64 -3.55 6.65
N CYS A 42 1.45 -3.03 6.53
CA CYS A 42 0.94 -2.64 5.23
C CYS A 42 1.71 -1.47 4.67
N ALA A 43 2.05 -0.50 5.51
CA ALA A 43 2.81 0.65 5.06
C ALA A 43 4.20 0.23 4.59
N ALA A 44 4.80 -0.72 5.29
CA ALA A 44 6.11 -1.19 4.88
C ALA A 44 6.05 -1.90 3.53
N HIS A 45 4.97 -2.66 3.32
CA HIS A 45 4.81 -3.32 2.04
C HIS A 45 4.66 -2.32 0.90
N VAL A 46 3.84 -1.30 1.12
CA VAL A 46 3.63 -0.29 0.10
C VAL A 46 4.93 0.45 -0.21
N ASP A 47 5.66 0.76 0.84
CA ASP A 47 6.93 1.45 0.66
C ASP A 47 7.90 0.60 -0.15
N GLU A 48 7.87 -0.70 0.09
CA GLU A 48 8.76 -1.59 -0.60
C GLU A 48 8.42 -1.70 -2.09
N VAL A 49 7.14 -1.91 -2.40
CA VAL A 49 6.75 -2.06 -3.80
C VAL A 49 6.83 -0.74 -4.53
N TRP A 50 6.56 0.36 -3.85
CA TRP A 50 6.62 1.65 -4.51
C TRP A 50 8.05 2.04 -4.81
N THR A 51 8.99 1.57 -4.04
CA THR A 51 10.38 1.84 -4.32
C THR A 51 10.77 1.32 -5.69
N ASP A 52 10.25 0.15 -6.05
CA ASP A 52 10.55 -0.42 -7.34
C ASP A 52 9.91 0.36 -8.47
N MET A 53 8.84 1.08 -8.17
CA MET A 53 8.09 1.77 -9.21
C MET A 53 8.53 3.21 -9.38
N ARG A 54 9.43 3.68 -8.56
CA ARG A 54 9.88 5.06 -8.66
C ARG A 54 10.67 5.27 -9.94
N PRO A 55 10.58 6.46 -10.51
CA PRO A 55 11.35 6.75 -11.70
C PRO A 55 12.84 6.60 -11.41
N ARG A 56 13.53 6.06 -12.38
CA ARG A 56 14.94 5.83 -12.17
C ARG A 56 15.70 7.13 -11.94
N SER A 57 15.29 8.19 -12.63
CA SER A 57 15.98 9.46 -12.48
C SER A 57 15.86 9.98 -11.05
N LEU A 58 14.74 9.73 -10.42
CA LEU A 58 14.58 10.18 -9.05
C LEU A 58 15.55 9.44 -8.13
N ARG A 59 15.71 8.15 -8.36
CA ARG A 59 16.60 7.37 -7.53
C ARG A 59 18.04 7.80 -7.72
N GLU A 60 18.42 8.09 -8.95
CA GLU A 60 19.77 8.51 -9.20
C GLU A 60 20.07 9.85 -8.60
N ALA A 61 19.06 10.72 -8.58
CA ALA A 61 19.27 12.03 -7.99
C ALA A 61 19.52 11.93 -6.50
N MET A 62 18.99 10.90 -5.87
CA MET A 62 19.15 10.73 -4.45
C MET A 62 20.38 9.93 -4.08
N SER A 63 20.99 9.31 -5.01
CA SER A 63 22.15 8.47 -4.71
C SER A 63 23.39 9.27 -4.41
#